data_49d2e351a2553ad55d6da170433c1c4c
#
_entry.id   49d2e351a2553ad55d6da170433c1c4c
#
_cell.length_a   1.000
_cell.length_b   1.000
_cell.length_c   1.000
_cell.angle_alpha   90.00
_cell.angle_beta   90.00
_cell.angle_gamma   90.00
#
_symmetry.space_group_name_H-M   'P 1'
#
loop_
_entity.id
_entity.type
_entity.pdbx_description
1 polymer ?
#
loop_
_entity_poly.entity_id
_entity_poly.type
_entity_poly.pdbx_seq_one_letter_code
_entity_poly.pdbx_strand_id
1 'polypeptide(L)'
;EKVRKKYTPLPEVLEGKRVLLVEDTIVRSTTMQALVSQIKTIGRAREVHVRVACPPIIAPCFYGIDMSTVDELFAPNFIEGSNLTSAAEQKMADTIGADSLRYLPIDSIARCVDMDRNSLCQACIDGVYPTPAGKRLYEIDLGNTGSESAGAGRTLEAPMSVTQS
;
A
#
# COMPACT_ATOMS: atom_id res chain seq x y z
N GLU A 1 -9.54 -14.64 -8.58
CA GLU A 1 -9.06 -15.88 -9.24
C GLU A 1 -7.51 -15.93 -9.36
N LYS A 2 -6.83 -14.83 -9.71
CA LYS A 2 -5.35 -14.77 -9.84
C LYS A 2 -4.59 -15.06 -8.53
N VAL A 3 -5.05 -14.58 -7.38
CA VAL A 3 -4.42 -14.82 -6.07
C VAL A 3 -4.49 -16.28 -5.66
N ARG A 4 -5.60 -16.97 -5.96
CA ARG A 4 -5.77 -18.41 -5.67
C ARG A 4 -4.75 -19.30 -6.36
N LYS A 5 -4.21 -18.87 -7.50
CA LYS A 5 -3.20 -19.63 -8.26
C LYS A 5 -1.78 -19.38 -7.77
N LYS A 6 -1.55 -18.30 -7.02
CA LYS A 6 -0.20 -17.89 -6.59
C LYS A 6 0.19 -18.47 -5.21
N TYR A 7 -0.80 -18.69 -4.33
CA TYR A 7 -0.57 -19.15 -2.97
C TYR A 7 -1.47 -20.34 -2.66
N THR A 8 -0.90 -21.39 -2.09
CA THR A 8 -1.64 -22.57 -1.62
C THR A 8 -1.31 -22.78 -0.16
N PRO A 9 -2.19 -22.38 0.77
CA PRO A 9 -2.01 -22.68 2.18
C PRO A 9 -2.05 -24.18 2.44
N LEU A 10 -1.12 -24.69 3.22
CA LEU A 10 -1.03 -26.09 3.59
C LEU A 10 -1.68 -26.29 4.96
N PRO A 11 -2.85 -26.97 5.04
CA PRO A 11 -3.51 -27.23 6.33
C PRO A 11 -2.60 -27.96 7.33
N GLU A 12 -1.78 -28.89 6.85
CA GLU A 12 -0.84 -29.66 7.67
C GLU A 12 0.15 -28.77 8.46
N VAL A 13 0.40 -27.55 7.93
CA VAL A 13 1.32 -26.60 8.54
C VAL A 13 0.57 -25.56 9.37
N LEU A 14 -0.62 -25.13 8.92
CA LEU A 14 -1.30 -23.94 9.41
C LEU A 14 -2.45 -24.24 10.38
N GLU A 15 -3.02 -25.45 10.36
CA GLU A 15 -4.22 -25.77 11.13
C GLU A 15 -4.05 -25.50 12.62
N GLY A 16 -4.96 -24.71 13.18
CA GLY A 16 -4.98 -24.33 14.59
C GLY A 16 -3.85 -23.38 15.03
N LYS A 17 -2.98 -22.96 14.11
CA LYS A 17 -1.85 -22.06 14.43
C LYS A 17 -2.25 -20.60 14.46
N ARG A 18 -1.48 -19.79 15.20
CA ARG A 18 -1.40 -18.36 15.03
C ARG A 18 -0.35 -18.07 13.98
N VAL A 19 -0.75 -17.41 12.90
CA VAL A 19 0.09 -17.12 11.74
C VAL A 19 0.55 -15.68 11.81
N LEU A 20 1.84 -15.44 11.75
CA LEU A 20 2.43 -14.12 11.51
C LEU A 20 2.73 -14.02 10.02
N LEU A 21 1.94 -13.21 9.31
CA LEU A 21 2.11 -12.94 7.89
C LEU A 21 2.91 -11.64 7.73
N VAL A 22 4.08 -11.73 7.09
CA VAL A 22 4.93 -10.57 6.80
C VAL A 22 4.77 -10.22 5.33
N GLU A 23 4.47 -8.95 5.05
CA GLU A 23 4.29 -8.40 3.72
C GLU A 23 5.19 -7.18 3.54
N ASP A 24 5.69 -6.95 2.33
CA ASP A 24 6.52 -5.79 2.02
C ASP A 24 5.70 -4.49 2.07
N THR A 25 4.55 -4.45 1.39
CA THR A 25 3.65 -3.29 1.37
C THR A 25 2.20 -3.68 1.07
N ILE A 26 1.25 -2.85 1.51
CA ILE A 26 -0.16 -2.96 1.12
C ILE A 26 -0.54 -1.70 0.34
N VAL A 27 -0.63 -1.83 -0.99
CA VAL A 27 -1.13 -0.77 -1.87
C VAL A 27 -2.65 -0.84 -1.98
N ARG A 28 -3.17 -2.02 -2.35
CA ARG A 28 -4.61 -2.32 -2.43
C ARG A 28 -4.95 -3.48 -1.48
N SER A 29 -6.12 -3.42 -0.86
CA SER A 29 -6.54 -4.44 0.12
C SER A 29 -6.89 -5.80 -0.48
N THR A 30 -7.28 -5.85 -1.75
CA THR A 30 -7.88 -7.04 -2.38
C THR A 30 -7.00 -8.29 -2.36
N THR A 31 -5.68 -8.12 -2.61
CA THR A 31 -4.71 -9.23 -2.56
C THR A 31 -4.58 -9.76 -1.14
N MET A 32 -4.46 -8.86 -0.16
CA MET A 32 -4.30 -9.22 1.24
C MET A 32 -5.56 -9.88 1.81
N GLN A 33 -6.75 -9.35 1.49
CA GLN A 33 -8.03 -9.96 1.85
C GLN A 33 -8.12 -11.42 1.35
N ALA A 34 -7.79 -11.64 0.08
CA ALA A 34 -7.83 -12.97 -0.50
C ALA A 34 -6.81 -13.93 0.16
N LEU A 35 -5.63 -13.44 0.48
CA LEU A 35 -4.58 -14.25 1.14
C LEU A 35 -4.96 -14.60 2.57
N VAL A 36 -5.39 -13.63 3.37
CA VAL A 36 -5.86 -13.84 4.75
C VAL A 36 -7.04 -14.81 4.78
N SER A 37 -8.01 -14.63 3.87
CA SER A 37 -9.15 -15.52 3.72
C SER A 37 -8.71 -16.97 3.43
N GLN A 38 -7.76 -17.18 2.52
CA GLN A 38 -7.26 -18.52 2.21
C GLN A 38 -6.51 -19.16 3.39
N ILE A 39 -5.68 -18.38 4.10
CA ILE A 39 -4.96 -18.87 5.29
C ILE A 39 -5.95 -19.32 6.36
N LYS A 40 -7.05 -18.57 6.57
CA LYS A 40 -8.09 -18.92 7.56
C LYS A 40 -8.98 -20.08 7.08
N THR A 41 -9.43 -20.07 5.83
CA THR A 41 -10.43 -21.05 5.36
C THR A 41 -9.79 -22.35 4.88
N ILE A 42 -8.78 -22.29 4.05
CA ILE A 42 -8.09 -23.48 3.49
C ILE A 42 -7.02 -23.95 4.48
N GLY A 43 -6.17 -23.04 4.96
CA GLY A 43 -5.11 -23.37 5.91
C GLY A 43 -5.61 -23.68 7.32
N ARG A 44 -6.88 -23.34 7.64
CA ARG A 44 -7.52 -23.52 8.95
C ARG A 44 -6.72 -22.90 10.11
N ALA A 45 -6.06 -21.79 9.82
CA ALA A 45 -5.34 -21.04 10.85
C ALA A 45 -6.33 -20.47 11.89
N ARG A 46 -5.94 -20.50 13.15
CA ARG A 46 -6.74 -19.95 14.24
C ARG A 46 -6.75 -18.43 14.24
N GLU A 47 -5.60 -17.84 14.01
CA GLU A 47 -5.41 -16.38 13.99
C GLU A 47 -4.42 -16.02 12.88
N VAL A 48 -4.62 -14.84 12.25
CA VAL A 48 -3.69 -14.28 11.25
C VAL A 48 -3.34 -12.85 11.62
N HIS A 49 -2.07 -12.61 11.91
CA HIS A 49 -1.53 -11.32 12.29
C HIS A 49 -0.64 -10.79 11.17
N VAL A 50 -1.02 -9.66 10.54
CA VAL A 50 -0.27 -9.07 9.43
C VAL A 50 0.76 -8.06 9.96
N ARG A 51 1.97 -8.13 9.43
CA ARG A 51 3.06 -7.17 9.68
C ARG A 51 3.59 -6.67 8.36
N VAL A 52 3.50 -5.36 8.15
CA VAL A 52 3.92 -4.71 6.91
C VAL A 52 5.27 -4.05 7.14
N ALA A 53 6.26 -4.44 6.32
CA ALA A 53 7.63 -3.94 6.41
C ALA A 53 7.82 -2.54 5.81
N CYS A 54 6.72 -1.82 5.58
CA CYS A 54 6.65 -0.46 5.07
C CYS A 54 5.61 0.31 5.86
N PRO A 55 5.70 1.64 6.04
CA PRO A 55 4.60 2.46 6.48
C PRO A 55 3.40 2.43 5.53
N PRO A 56 2.21 2.91 5.94
CA PRO A 56 1.08 3.01 5.04
C PRO A 56 1.40 3.85 3.80
N ILE A 57 1.02 3.34 2.63
CA ILE A 57 1.12 4.09 1.38
C ILE A 57 -0.08 5.03 1.29
N ILE A 58 0.19 6.35 1.27
CA ILE A 58 -0.86 7.39 1.27
C ILE A 58 -0.88 8.23 -0.01
N ALA A 59 0.15 8.11 -0.83
CA ALA A 59 0.27 8.89 -2.06
C ALA A 59 0.91 8.03 -3.18
N PRO A 60 0.62 8.33 -4.46
CA PRO A 60 1.20 7.61 -5.59
C PRO A 60 2.70 7.92 -5.77
N CYS A 61 3.41 7.06 -6.49
CA CYS A 61 4.78 7.32 -6.91
C CYS A 61 4.80 7.93 -8.30
N PHE A 62 5.57 9.05 -8.47
CA PHE A 62 5.80 9.68 -9.78
C PHE A 62 7.24 9.50 -10.27
N TYR A 63 8.02 8.63 -9.63
CA TYR A 63 9.45 8.44 -9.87
C TYR A 63 9.81 7.04 -10.36
N GLY A 64 8.89 6.40 -11.10
CA GLY A 64 9.16 5.15 -11.81
C GLY A 64 8.59 3.87 -11.20
N ILE A 65 7.94 3.97 -10.04
CA ILE A 65 7.17 2.82 -9.51
C ILE A 65 5.73 2.94 -10.02
N ASP A 66 5.23 1.89 -10.66
CA ASP A 66 3.84 1.81 -11.07
C ASP A 66 2.95 1.62 -9.83
N MET A 67 2.33 2.72 -9.42
CA MET A 67 1.43 2.76 -8.26
C MET A 67 0.07 3.31 -8.66
N SER A 68 -0.93 2.86 -7.94
CA SER A 68 -2.31 3.31 -8.08
C SER A 68 -2.47 4.80 -7.79
N THR A 69 -3.54 5.39 -8.32
CA THR A 69 -4.04 6.72 -7.94
C THR A 69 -4.45 6.74 -6.47
N VAL A 70 -4.59 7.92 -5.87
CA VAL A 70 -4.97 8.05 -4.44
C VAL A 70 -6.25 7.28 -4.12
N ASP A 71 -7.25 7.31 -5.00
CA ASP A 71 -8.55 6.62 -4.82
C ASP A 71 -8.43 5.10 -4.69
N GLU A 72 -7.39 4.51 -5.27
CA GLU A 72 -7.18 3.07 -5.23
C GLU A 72 -6.32 2.61 -4.05
N LEU A 73 -5.71 3.56 -3.31
CA LEU A 73 -4.87 3.25 -2.16
C LEU A 73 -5.72 2.81 -0.97
N PHE A 74 -5.21 1.83 -0.25
CA PHE A 74 -5.92 1.27 0.90
C PHE A 74 -5.90 2.19 2.12
N ALA A 75 -4.72 2.69 2.48
CA ALA A 75 -4.52 3.42 3.74
C ALA A 75 -5.27 4.75 3.84
N PRO A 76 -5.42 5.58 2.78
CA PRO A 76 -6.14 6.85 2.87
C PRO A 76 -7.61 6.73 3.29
N ASN A 77 -8.21 5.54 3.16
CA ASN A 77 -9.58 5.30 3.62
C ASN A 77 -9.72 5.24 5.16
N PHE A 78 -8.61 5.19 5.89
CA PHE A 78 -8.60 4.97 7.34
C PHE A 78 -7.80 6.01 8.11
N ILE A 79 -6.90 6.73 7.44
CA ILE A 79 -6.00 7.71 8.06
C ILE A 79 -5.97 9.00 7.25
N GLU A 80 -5.75 10.11 7.93
CA GLU A 80 -5.50 11.42 7.33
C GLU A 80 -4.00 11.69 7.32
N GLY A 81 -3.43 11.91 6.14
CA GLY A 81 -1.98 12.05 5.97
C GLY A 81 -1.24 10.81 6.49
N SER A 82 -0.13 11.02 7.19
CA SER A 82 0.71 9.95 7.77
C SER A 82 0.36 9.60 9.23
N ASN A 83 -0.76 10.11 9.76
CA ASN A 83 -1.14 9.91 11.18
C ASN A 83 -1.77 8.53 11.40
N LEU A 84 -0.93 7.53 11.61
CA LEU A 84 -1.34 6.15 11.87
C LEU A 84 -1.62 5.95 13.36
N THR A 85 -2.84 5.56 13.70
CA THR A 85 -3.25 5.20 15.07
C THR A 85 -3.52 3.70 15.19
N SER A 86 -3.40 3.15 16.41
CA SER A 86 -3.76 1.74 16.66
C SER A 86 -5.22 1.43 16.31
N ALA A 87 -6.12 2.41 16.46
CA ALA A 87 -7.53 2.24 16.07
C ALA A 87 -7.69 2.15 14.54
N ALA A 88 -6.94 2.95 13.77
CA ALA A 88 -6.91 2.85 12.32
C ALA A 88 -6.33 1.50 11.85
N GLU A 89 -5.22 1.07 12.44
CA GLU A 89 -4.64 -0.25 12.15
C GLU A 89 -5.63 -1.40 12.44
N GLN A 90 -6.43 -1.30 13.50
CA GLN A 90 -7.44 -2.31 13.79
C GLN A 90 -8.56 -2.30 12.76
N LYS A 91 -9.08 -1.13 12.35
CA LYS A 91 -10.07 -1.03 11.26
C LYS A 91 -9.55 -1.60 9.94
N MET A 92 -8.29 -1.34 9.61
CA MET A 92 -7.62 -1.92 8.44
C MET A 92 -7.53 -3.46 8.58
N ALA A 93 -7.17 -3.96 9.77
CA ALA A 93 -7.12 -5.40 10.04
C ALA A 93 -8.49 -6.05 9.84
N ASP A 94 -9.55 -5.46 10.39
CA ASP A 94 -10.92 -5.94 10.26
C ASP A 94 -11.35 -5.98 8.78
N THR A 95 -10.98 -4.96 8.01
CA THR A 95 -11.30 -4.87 6.58
C THR A 95 -10.64 -5.97 5.76
N ILE A 96 -9.41 -6.36 6.09
CA ILE A 96 -8.71 -7.45 5.39
C ILE A 96 -8.99 -8.83 6.01
N GLY A 97 -9.79 -8.90 7.07
CA GLY A 97 -10.15 -10.13 7.78
C GLY A 97 -9.04 -10.70 8.68
N ALA A 98 -8.03 -9.90 9.01
CA ALA A 98 -6.94 -10.28 9.90
C ALA A 98 -7.28 -9.99 11.38
N ASP A 99 -6.63 -10.72 12.29
CA ASP A 99 -6.83 -10.51 13.74
C ASP A 99 -6.03 -9.31 14.25
N SER A 100 -4.96 -8.94 13.57
CA SER A 100 -4.27 -7.65 13.76
C SER A 100 -3.45 -7.27 12.54
N LEU A 101 -3.27 -5.97 12.36
CA LEU A 101 -2.36 -5.38 11.38
C LEU A 101 -1.45 -4.38 12.08
N ARG A 102 -0.17 -4.36 11.72
CA ARG A 102 0.79 -3.33 12.15
C ARG A 102 1.72 -2.99 11.01
N TYR A 103 1.97 -1.71 10.84
CA TYR A 103 2.92 -1.17 9.88
C TYR A 103 4.26 -0.84 10.53
N LEU A 104 5.31 -0.81 9.74
CA LEU A 104 6.59 -0.26 10.15
C LEU A 104 6.42 1.26 10.39
N PRO A 105 6.89 1.82 11.53
CA PRO A 105 6.88 3.26 11.73
C PRO A 105 7.77 3.98 10.71
N ILE A 106 7.32 5.13 10.20
CA ILE A 106 8.04 5.89 9.16
C ILE A 106 9.49 6.24 9.58
N ASP A 107 9.71 6.56 10.85
CA ASP A 107 11.03 6.89 11.37
C ASP A 107 11.99 5.69 11.45
N SER A 108 11.46 4.48 11.24
CA SER A 108 12.26 3.26 11.27
C SER A 108 12.94 2.97 9.94
N ILE A 109 12.43 3.51 8.81
CA ILE A 109 12.98 3.20 7.47
C ILE A 109 14.45 3.58 7.38
N ALA A 110 14.79 4.83 7.68
CA ALA A 110 16.16 5.34 7.61
C ALA A 110 17.13 4.50 8.46
N ARG A 111 16.70 4.10 9.66
CA ARG A 111 17.47 3.22 10.55
C ARG A 111 17.65 1.80 9.98
N CYS A 112 16.60 1.26 9.33
CA CYS A 112 16.66 -0.10 8.79
C CYS A 112 17.65 -0.21 7.62
N VAL A 113 17.88 0.88 6.87
CA VAL A 113 18.79 0.90 5.72
C VAL A 113 20.10 1.62 6.02
N ASP A 114 20.31 2.07 7.28
CA ASP A 114 21.48 2.80 7.73
C ASP A 114 21.79 4.05 6.87
N MET A 115 20.75 4.85 6.60
CA MET A 115 20.84 6.06 5.79
C MET A 115 20.25 7.25 6.52
N ASP A 116 20.68 8.48 6.15
CA ASP A 116 20.03 9.69 6.58
C ASP A 116 18.62 9.79 5.96
N ARG A 117 17.61 10.20 6.76
CA ARG A 117 16.24 10.37 6.30
C ARG A 117 16.12 11.31 5.10
N ASN A 118 16.93 12.37 5.07
CA ASN A 118 16.91 13.36 3.99
C ASN A 118 17.49 12.82 2.67
N SER A 119 18.19 11.69 2.71
CA SER A 119 18.71 11.00 1.54
C SER A 119 17.70 10.01 0.93
N LEU A 120 16.52 9.86 1.54
CA LEU A 120 15.49 8.92 1.11
C LEU A 120 14.29 9.66 0.55
N CYS A 121 13.78 9.20 -0.61
CA CYS A 121 12.48 9.61 -1.09
C CYS A 121 11.40 8.84 -0.33
N GLN A 122 10.54 9.56 0.38
CA GLN A 122 9.42 9.00 1.16
C GLN A 122 8.05 9.54 0.71
N ALA A 123 7.97 10.15 -0.48
CA ALA A 123 6.78 10.84 -0.97
C ALA A 123 5.50 10.00 -0.94
N CYS A 124 5.59 8.70 -1.22
CA CYS A 124 4.42 7.81 -1.18
C CYS A 124 3.90 7.52 0.24
N ILE A 125 4.67 7.83 1.28
CA ILE A 125 4.31 7.59 2.69
C ILE A 125 4.15 8.84 3.53
N ASP A 126 4.68 10.00 3.10
CA ASP A 126 4.53 11.28 3.81
C ASP A 126 3.84 12.36 2.95
N GLY A 127 3.64 12.12 1.65
CA GLY A 127 3.04 13.08 0.73
C GLY A 127 3.98 14.22 0.31
N VAL A 128 5.26 14.18 0.73
CA VAL A 128 6.23 15.25 0.46
C VAL A 128 7.11 14.89 -0.72
N TYR A 129 6.79 15.46 -1.88
CA TYR A 129 7.52 15.19 -3.11
C TYR A 129 8.78 16.06 -3.22
N PRO A 130 9.95 15.46 -3.53
CA PRO A 130 11.23 16.17 -3.57
C PRO A 130 11.38 17.12 -4.78
N THR A 131 10.55 16.99 -5.81
CA THR A 131 10.62 17.83 -7.00
C THR A 131 9.36 18.66 -7.24
N PRO A 132 9.46 19.87 -7.85
CA PRO A 132 8.28 20.66 -8.22
C PRO A 132 7.31 19.90 -9.15
N ALA A 133 7.85 19.08 -10.07
CA ALA A 133 7.05 18.25 -10.96
C ALA A 133 6.23 17.20 -10.19
N GLY A 134 6.85 16.51 -9.23
CA GLY A 134 6.15 15.55 -8.38
C GLY A 134 5.05 16.18 -7.55
N LYS A 135 5.30 17.36 -6.96
CA LYS A 135 4.28 18.14 -6.23
C LYS A 135 3.08 18.46 -7.12
N ARG A 136 3.33 18.99 -8.31
CA ARG A 136 2.26 19.33 -9.28
C ARG A 136 1.44 18.12 -9.68
N LEU A 137 2.10 16.98 -9.94
CA LEU A 137 1.39 15.74 -10.31
C LEU A 137 0.51 15.24 -9.16
N TYR A 138 0.97 15.36 -7.91
CA TYR A 138 0.19 15.00 -6.73
C TYR A 138 -1.03 15.92 -6.55
N GLU A 139 -0.86 17.23 -6.72
CA GLU A 139 -1.97 18.20 -6.67
C GLU A 139 -3.04 17.90 -7.73
N ILE A 140 -2.61 17.52 -8.94
CA ILE A 140 -3.52 17.10 -10.02
C ILE A 140 -4.28 15.82 -9.64
N ASP A 141 -3.58 14.83 -9.08
CA ASP A 141 -4.18 13.56 -8.68
C ASP A 141 -5.23 13.77 -7.57
N LEU A 142 -4.91 14.60 -6.57
CA LEU A 142 -5.85 15.00 -5.51
C LEU A 142 -7.07 15.76 -6.05
N GLY A 143 -6.89 16.63 -7.05
CA GLY A 143 -7.99 17.36 -7.69
C GLY A 143 -8.92 16.48 -8.51
N ASN A 144 -8.46 15.32 -8.95
CA ASN A 144 -9.25 14.33 -9.69
C ASN A 144 -9.94 13.31 -8.77
N THR A 145 -9.61 13.29 -7.48
CA THR A 145 -10.28 12.48 -6.47
C THR A 145 -11.73 12.96 -6.34
N GLY A 146 -12.69 12.13 -6.78
CA GLY A 146 -14.13 12.46 -6.74
C GLY A 146 -14.80 12.76 -8.09
N SER A 147 -14.07 12.83 -9.20
CA SER A 147 -14.66 12.73 -10.52
C SER A 147 -14.68 11.26 -10.95
N GLU A 148 -15.87 10.72 -11.24
CA GLU A 148 -16.05 9.38 -11.79
C GLU A 148 -15.22 9.23 -13.09
N SER A 149 -14.00 8.74 -12.97
CA SER A 149 -13.21 8.29 -14.12
C SER A 149 -13.08 6.77 -14.06
N ALA A 150 -14.07 6.11 -14.67
CA ALA A 150 -13.95 4.73 -15.07
C ALA A 150 -12.69 4.55 -15.93
N GLY A 151 -11.72 3.77 -15.42
CA GLY A 151 -10.88 2.89 -16.22
C GLY A 151 -9.94 3.51 -17.27
N ALA A 152 -9.19 4.55 -16.94
CA ALA A 152 -8.04 4.96 -17.76
C ALA A 152 -6.75 4.67 -16.99
N GLY A 153 -6.06 3.59 -17.36
CA GLY A 153 -4.67 3.38 -16.96
C GLY A 153 -3.83 4.59 -17.37
N ARG A 154 -2.87 4.99 -16.54
CA ARG A 154 -1.95 6.09 -16.86
C ARG A 154 -1.22 5.79 -18.14
N THR A 155 -1.54 6.51 -19.21
CA THR A 155 -0.69 6.63 -20.39
C THR A 155 0.35 7.72 -20.09
N LEU A 156 1.60 7.31 -19.92
CA LEU A 156 2.77 8.19 -19.73
C LEU A 156 3.23 8.82 -21.07
N GLU A 157 2.33 9.19 -21.95
CA GLU A 157 2.65 9.91 -23.17
C GLU A 157 2.21 11.37 -23.07
N ALA A 158 3.10 12.20 -22.55
CA ALA A 158 3.03 13.63 -22.82
C ALA A 158 3.49 13.86 -24.27
N PRO A 159 2.73 14.59 -25.13
CA PRO A 159 3.21 14.92 -26.45
C PRO A 159 4.42 15.84 -26.35
N MET A 160 5.56 15.38 -26.82
CA MET A 160 6.71 16.24 -27.05
C MET A 160 6.37 17.19 -28.20
N SER A 161 6.09 18.44 -27.85
CA SER A 161 6.07 19.52 -28.85
C SER A 161 7.51 19.76 -29.34
N VAL A 162 7.85 19.18 -30.47
CA VAL A 162 9.05 19.56 -31.22
C VAL A 162 8.79 20.93 -31.84
N THR A 163 9.34 21.96 -31.26
CA THR A 163 9.45 23.28 -31.91
C THR A 163 10.61 23.20 -32.88
N GLN A 164 10.31 23.09 -34.17
CA GLN A 164 11.28 23.34 -35.24
C GLN A 164 11.49 24.84 -35.33
N SER A 165 12.74 25.25 -35.26
CA SER A 165 13.27 26.51 -35.77
C SER A 165 14.53 26.21 -36.50
#